data_48fd339fb34419f2a9a99271155bb907
#
_entry.id   48fd339fb34419f2a9a99271155bb907
#
_cell.length_a   1.000
_cell.length_b   1.000
_cell.length_c   1.000
_cell.angle_alpha   90.00
_cell.angle_beta   90.00
_cell.angle_gamma   90.00
#
_symmetry.space_group_name_H-M   'P 1'
#
loop_
_entity.id
_entity.type
_entity.pdbx_description
1 polymer ?
#
loop_
_entity_poly.entity_id
_entity_poly.type
_entity_poly.pdbx_seq_one_letter_code
_entity_poly.pdbx_strand_id
1 'polypeptide(L)'
;MTSVKQIQVTFDCAEPERVARFWCEVLGYIVPPPPEGFASWDDFDRALPPEQQGSAFACVDPSGVGPRLFFQRVPEGKVVKNRLHLDVRVGTGLVGKERLDALEAECARLVALGAVRVRLLPADEDNESCLVMQDIEGNEFDLD
;
A
#
# COMPACT_ATOMS: atom_id res chain seq x y z
N MET A 1 -29.48 -15.31 -5.44
CA MET A 1 -28.11 -14.97 -5.90
C MET A 1 -27.56 -13.82 -5.09
N THR A 2 -26.33 -13.95 -4.61
CA THR A 2 -25.68 -12.92 -3.81
C THR A 2 -24.88 -11.99 -4.71
N SER A 3 -25.01 -10.69 -4.55
CA SER A 3 -24.19 -9.72 -5.29
C SER A 3 -22.73 -9.72 -4.71
N VAL A 4 -21.77 -9.46 -5.56
CA VAL A 4 -20.37 -9.28 -5.15
C VAL A 4 -20.27 -8.02 -4.30
N LYS A 5 -19.54 -8.10 -3.19
CA LYS A 5 -19.31 -6.97 -2.31
C LYS A 5 -17.97 -6.31 -2.66
N GLN A 6 -17.95 -5.01 -2.65
CA GLN A 6 -16.69 -4.28 -2.71
C GLN A 6 -16.02 -4.28 -1.35
N ILE A 7 -14.71 -4.14 -1.35
CA ILE A 7 -13.92 -4.09 -0.12
C ILE A 7 -13.15 -2.77 -0.05
N GLN A 8 -12.79 -2.39 1.15
CA GLN A 8 -11.79 -1.38 1.45
C GLN A 8 -10.69 -2.07 2.25
N VAL A 9 -9.44 -1.70 2.01
CA VAL A 9 -8.32 -2.19 2.80
C VAL A 9 -7.91 -1.10 3.77
N THR A 10 -7.86 -1.43 5.06
CA THR A 10 -7.45 -0.49 6.10
C THR A 10 -6.11 -0.93 6.69
N PHE A 11 -5.16 0.01 6.74
CA PHE A 11 -3.86 -0.18 7.36
C PHE A 11 -3.87 0.48 8.73
N ASP A 12 -3.47 -0.27 9.75
CA ASP A 12 -3.12 0.30 11.04
C ASP A 12 -1.66 0.76 10.96
N CYS A 13 -1.39 1.98 11.42
CA CYS A 13 -0.06 2.59 11.27
C CYS A 13 0.18 3.68 12.31
N ALA A 14 1.39 4.22 12.33
CA ALA A 14 1.74 5.33 13.20
C ALA A 14 1.51 6.68 12.49
N GLU A 15 1.81 6.75 11.19
CA GLU A 15 1.78 8.00 10.42
C GLU A 15 0.93 7.81 9.15
N PRO A 16 -0.40 7.94 9.25
CA PRO A 16 -1.32 7.64 8.14
C PRO A 16 -1.00 8.33 6.82
N GLU A 17 -0.77 9.64 6.81
CA GLU A 17 -0.49 10.36 5.57
C GLU A 17 0.79 9.86 4.90
N ARG A 18 1.84 9.64 5.68
CA ARG A 18 3.12 9.17 5.16
C ARG A 18 3.01 7.79 4.53
N VAL A 19 2.31 6.87 5.19
CA VAL A 19 2.09 5.52 4.67
C VAL A 19 1.19 5.55 3.43
N ALA A 20 0.13 6.36 3.47
CA ALA A 20 -0.78 6.51 2.32
C ALA A 20 -0.04 7.02 1.08
N ARG A 21 0.82 8.02 1.22
CA ARG A 21 1.57 8.56 0.09
C ARG A 21 2.56 7.56 -0.47
N PHE A 22 3.17 6.74 0.38
CA PHE A 22 3.99 5.62 -0.08
C PHE A 22 3.15 4.65 -0.94
N TRP A 23 1.98 4.27 -0.47
CA TRP A 23 1.11 3.34 -1.21
C TRP A 23 0.54 3.95 -2.49
N CYS A 24 0.34 5.27 -2.54
CA CYS A 24 0.04 5.93 -3.81
C CYS A 24 1.13 5.68 -4.84
N GLU A 25 2.40 5.77 -4.44
CA GLU A 25 3.53 5.50 -5.33
C GLU A 25 3.61 4.02 -5.74
N VAL A 26 3.30 3.10 -4.83
CA VAL A 26 3.31 1.66 -5.12
C VAL A 26 2.26 1.31 -6.18
N LEU A 27 1.04 1.82 -6.02
CA LEU A 27 -0.13 1.37 -6.79
C LEU A 27 -0.52 2.32 -7.94
N GLY A 28 0.08 3.51 -8.01
CA GLY A 28 -0.42 4.53 -8.93
C GLY A 28 -1.75 5.13 -8.48
N TYR A 29 -2.01 5.10 -7.19
CA TYR A 29 -3.20 5.69 -6.58
C TYR A 29 -2.99 7.17 -6.36
N ILE A 30 -4.09 7.88 -6.09
CA ILE A 30 -4.09 9.31 -5.80
C ILE A 30 -4.73 9.58 -4.45
N VAL A 31 -4.39 10.72 -3.87
CA VAL A 31 -5.09 11.24 -2.70
C VAL A 31 -6.41 11.83 -3.19
N PRO A 32 -7.57 11.43 -2.63
CA PRO A 32 -8.84 12.00 -3.05
C PRO A 32 -8.93 13.49 -2.71
N PRO A 33 -9.83 14.24 -3.37
CA PRO A 33 -10.04 15.65 -3.02
C PRO A 33 -10.42 15.81 -1.55
N PRO A 34 -10.07 16.95 -0.93
CA PRO A 34 -10.47 17.22 0.45
C PRO A 34 -12.00 17.33 0.55
N PRO A 35 -12.57 17.20 1.76
CA PRO A 35 -14.00 17.34 1.97
C PRO A 35 -14.50 18.71 1.53
N GLU A 36 -15.79 18.79 1.15
CA GLU A 36 -16.42 20.04 0.79
C GLU A 36 -16.24 21.09 1.90
N GLY A 37 -15.89 22.31 1.50
CA GLY A 37 -15.66 23.41 2.42
C GLY A 37 -14.19 23.59 2.85
N PHE A 38 -13.29 22.70 2.41
CA PHE A 38 -11.86 22.80 2.73
C PHE A 38 -11.03 22.87 1.45
N ALA A 39 -10.04 23.77 1.46
CA ALA A 39 -9.16 23.95 0.32
C ALA A 39 -8.11 22.83 0.21
N SER A 40 -7.78 22.19 1.34
CA SER A 40 -6.77 21.14 1.39
C SER A 40 -7.05 20.16 2.53
N TRP A 41 -6.41 19.00 2.48
CA TRP A 41 -6.43 18.05 3.60
C TRP A 41 -5.77 18.64 4.85
N ASP A 42 -4.74 19.46 4.69
CA ASP A 42 -4.11 20.13 5.82
C ASP A 42 -5.08 21.09 6.52
N ASP A 43 -5.89 21.82 5.77
CA ASP A 43 -6.91 22.70 6.35
C ASP A 43 -7.97 21.91 7.09
N PHE A 44 -8.41 20.79 6.51
CA PHE A 44 -9.36 19.88 7.16
C PHE A 44 -8.78 19.33 8.47
N ASP A 45 -7.55 18.85 8.44
CA ASP A 45 -6.89 18.25 9.59
C ASP A 45 -6.74 19.28 10.72
N ARG A 46 -6.33 20.50 10.39
CA ARG A 46 -6.18 21.56 11.39
C ARG A 46 -7.51 21.96 12.05
N ALA A 47 -8.63 21.70 11.40
CA ALA A 47 -9.97 21.96 11.97
C ALA A 47 -10.42 20.86 12.93
N LEU A 48 -9.73 19.71 12.97
CA LEU A 48 -10.04 18.64 13.90
C LEU A 48 -9.51 18.95 15.31
N PRO A 49 -10.11 18.35 16.36
CA PRO A 49 -9.53 18.40 17.70
C PRO A 49 -8.07 17.92 17.67
N PRO A 50 -7.17 18.50 18.51
CA PRO A 50 -5.75 18.15 18.48
C PRO A 50 -5.46 16.65 18.55
N GLU A 51 -6.21 15.89 19.33
CA GLU A 51 -6.03 14.45 19.51
C GLU A 51 -6.41 13.63 18.25
N GLN A 52 -7.17 14.23 17.34
CA GLN A 52 -7.59 13.59 16.10
C GLN A 52 -6.76 14.00 14.90
N GLN A 53 -5.92 15.01 15.05
CA GLN A 53 -5.08 15.48 13.93
C GLN A 53 -4.08 14.40 13.55
N GLY A 54 -3.95 14.16 12.23
CA GLY A 54 -3.08 13.13 11.69
C GLY A 54 -3.56 11.70 11.92
N SER A 55 -4.80 11.50 12.38
CA SER A 55 -5.30 10.18 12.79
C SER A 55 -5.74 9.29 11.64
N ALA A 56 -5.99 9.85 10.47
CA ALA A 56 -6.48 9.08 9.32
C ALA A 56 -6.07 9.73 7.99
N PHE A 57 -5.95 8.90 6.98
CA PHE A 57 -5.70 9.34 5.61
C PHE A 57 -6.21 8.27 4.64
N ALA A 58 -6.30 8.59 3.37
CA ALA A 58 -6.79 7.64 2.37
C ALA A 58 -6.12 7.86 1.02
N CYS A 59 -6.11 6.81 0.21
CA CYS A 59 -5.82 6.92 -1.21
C CYS A 59 -6.76 6.04 -2.01
N VAL A 60 -6.97 6.41 -3.26
CA VAL A 60 -7.94 5.76 -4.13
C VAL A 60 -7.36 5.50 -5.51
N ASP A 61 -7.88 4.46 -6.17
CA ASP A 61 -7.62 4.20 -7.56
C ASP A 61 -8.35 5.26 -8.41
N PRO A 62 -7.64 6.07 -9.21
CA PRO A 62 -8.30 7.09 -10.03
C PRO A 62 -9.24 6.50 -11.07
N SER A 63 -9.07 5.22 -11.45
CA SER A 63 -9.98 4.54 -12.37
C SER A 63 -11.24 4.00 -11.68
N GLY A 64 -11.26 3.93 -10.36
CA GLY A 64 -12.38 3.41 -9.58
C GLY A 64 -12.51 1.90 -9.55
N VAL A 65 -11.55 1.15 -10.11
CA VAL A 65 -11.60 -0.32 -10.19
C VAL A 65 -11.05 -0.97 -8.93
N GLY A 66 -9.90 -0.50 -8.45
CA GLY A 66 -9.25 -1.07 -7.27
C GLY A 66 -9.91 -0.62 -5.96
N PRO A 67 -9.64 -1.33 -4.85
CA PRO A 67 -10.19 -0.96 -3.55
C PRO A 67 -9.59 0.34 -3.04
N ARG A 68 -10.41 1.11 -2.31
CA ARG A 68 -9.90 2.26 -1.54
C ARG A 68 -9.00 1.75 -0.44
N LEU A 69 -7.89 2.44 -0.19
CA LEU A 69 -7.03 2.19 0.96
C LEU A 69 -7.27 3.28 2.00
N PHE A 70 -7.46 2.86 3.23
CA PHE A 70 -7.63 3.75 4.38
C PHE A 70 -6.50 3.47 5.38
N PHE A 71 -5.99 4.51 6.00
CA PHE A 71 -4.86 4.43 6.93
C PHE A 71 -5.29 5.09 8.23
N GLN A 72 -5.21 4.35 9.34
CA GLN A 72 -5.61 4.87 10.64
C GLN A 72 -4.47 4.71 11.64
N ARG A 73 -4.29 5.74 12.46
CA ARG A 73 -3.28 5.71 13.51
C ARG A 73 -3.76 4.83 14.65
N VAL A 74 -2.87 3.92 15.06
CA VAL A 74 -3.08 3.06 16.22
C VAL A 74 -1.87 3.18 17.14
N PRO A 75 -2.05 2.97 18.47
CA PRO A 75 -0.92 3.06 19.41
C PRO A 75 0.00 1.84 19.34
N GLU A 76 -0.50 0.70 18.86
CA GLU A 76 0.28 -0.53 18.77
C GLU A 76 1.27 -0.49 17.63
N GLY A 77 2.55 -0.81 17.91
CA GLY A 77 3.56 -0.95 16.89
C GLY A 77 3.46 -2.30 16.16
N LYS A 78 4.07 -2.36 14.98
CA LYS A 78 4.15 -3.60 14.20
C LYS A 78 5.17 -4.53 14.85
N VAL A 79 4.74 -5.70 15.31
CA VAL A 79 5.61 -6.68 16.00
C VAL A 79 5.70 -8.00 15.24
N VAL A 80 4.56 -8.61 14.91
CA VAL A 80 4.52 -9.89 14.21
C VAL A 80 4.25 -9.70 12.73
N LYS A 81 4.57 -10.74 11.93
CA LYS A 81 4.29 -10.70 10.50
C LYS A 81 2.79 -10.55 10.25
N ASN A 82 2.42 -9.80 9.20
CA ASN A 82 1.03 -9.69 8.75
C ASN A 82 0.42 -11.08 8.56
N ARG A 83 -0.83 -11.23 8.94
CA ARG A 83 -1.60 -12.43 8.64
C ARG A 83 -2.33 -12.31 7.30
N LEU A 84 -2.36 -11.11 6.75
CA LEU A 84 -2.91 -10.81 5.43
C LEU A 84 -1.93 -9.85 4.75
N HIS A 85 -1.55 -10.12 3.50
CA HIS A 85 -0.68 -9.24 2.75
C HIS A 85 -1.25 -8.98 1.36
N LEU A 86 -0.89 -7.85 0.80
CA LEU A 86 -1.27 -7.49 -0.57
C LEU A 86 -0.20 -8.00 -1.53
N ASP A 87 -0.64 -8.56 -2.65
CA ASP A 87 0.24 -8.95 -3.75
C ASP A 87 0.09 -7.89 -4.85
N VAL A 88 1.14 -7.13 -5.07
CA VAL A 88 1.17 -6.08 -6.09
C VAL A 88 1.61 -6.72 -7.41
N ARG A 89 0.72 -6.74 -8.39
CA ARG A 89 0.91 -7.50 -9.63
C ARG A 89 1.79 -6.72 -10.60
N VAL A 90 3.08 -6.98 -10.55
CA VAL A 90 4.10 -6.30 -11.36
C VAL A 90 4.53 -7.14 -12.55
N GLY A 91 4.58 -8.45 -12.37
CA GLY A 91 5.09 -9.39 -13.37
C GLY A 91 4.03 -10.11 -14.19
N THR A 92 2.79 -9.62 -14.21
CA THR A 92 1.70 -10.28 -14.95
C THR A 92 2.06 -10.49 -16.40
N GLY A 93 1.93 -11.75 -16.84
CA GLY A 93 2.22 -12.13 -18.23
C GLY A 93 3.71 -12.34 -18.53
N LEU A 94 4.60 -12.13 -17.56
CA LEU A 94 6.03 -12.33 -17.69
C LEU A 94 6.46 -13.63 -17.01
N VAL A 95 7.49 -14.26 -17.56
CA VAL A 95 8.06 -15.50 -17.01
C VAL A 95 9.59 -15.41 -17.02
N GLY A 96 10.23 -16.25 -16.23
CA GLY A 96 11.69 -16.40 -16.22
C GLY A 96 12.41 -15.10 -15.90
N LYS A 97 13.47 -14.83 -16.68
CA LYS A 97 14.33 -13.66 -16.45
C LYS A 97 13.59 -12.33 -16.60
N GLU A 98 12.71 -12.20 -17.59
CA GLU A 98 11.94 -10.97 -17.79
C GLU A 98 11.09 -10.63 -16.57
N ARG A 99 10.47 -11.65 -15.96
CA ARG A 99 9.70 -11.48 -14.74
C ARG A 99 10.59 -11.05 -13.59
N LEU A 100 11.72 -11.74 -13.38
CA LEU A 100 12.67 -11.38 -12.32
C LEU A 100 13.18 -9.95 -12.49
N ASP A 101 13.52 -9.56 -13.71
CA ASP A 101 14.00 -8.20 -14.00
C ASP A 101 12.93 -7.16 -13.64
N ALA A 102 11.67 -7.43 -13.96
CA ALA A 102 10.55 -6.54 -13.62
C ALA A 102 10.37 -6.42 -12.11
N LEU A 103 10.39 -7.53 -11.37
CA LEU A 103 10.26 -7.54 -9.92
C LEU A 103 11.42 -6.78 -9.26
N GLU A 104 12.65 -7.04 -9.69
CA GLU A 104 13.83 -6.39 -9.12
C GLU A 104 13.88 -4.90 -9.44
N ALA A 105 13.45 -4.49 -10.63
CA ALA A 105 13.38 -3.07 -10.99
C ALA A 105 12.38 -2.33 -10.11
N GLU A 106 11.20 -2.91 -9.91
CA GLU A 106 10.19 -2.31 -9.03
C GLU A 106 10.66 -2.31 -7.58
N CYS A 107 11.29 -3.39 -7.14
CA CYS A 107 11.89 -3.45 -5.80
C CYS A 107 12.86 -2.28 -5.58
N ALA A 108 13.78 -2.06 -6.52
CA ALA A 108 14.74 -0.97 -6.42
C ALA A 108 14.05 0.40 -6.35
N ARG A 109 13.00 0.60 -7.14
CA ARG A 109 12.22 1.84 -7.12
C ARG A 109 11.58 2.07 -5.74
N LEU A 110 10.97 1.03 -5.18
CA LEU A 110 10.29 1.13 -3.89
C LEU A 110 11.26 1.25 -2.72
N VAL A 111 12.42 0.60 -2.78
CA VAL A 111 13.46 0.75 -1.77
C VAL A 111 13.95 2.21 -1.72
N ALA A 112 14.07 2.86 -2.87
CA ALA A 112 14.43 4.28 -2.93
C ALA A 112 13.37 5.18 -2.26
N LEU A 113 12.13 4.70 -2.14
CA LEU A 113 11.03 5.39 -1.45
C LEU A 113 10.90 5.01 0.03
N GLY A 114 11.74 4.10 0.51
CA GLY A 114 11.78 3.71 1.92
C GLY A 114 11.28 2.30 2.23
N ALA A 115 10.88 1.52 1.23
CA ALA A 115 10.51 0.12 1.43
C ALA A 115 11.75 -0.73 1.78
N VAL A 116 11.52 -1.90 2.35
CA VAL A 116 12.58 -2.86 2.67
C VAL A 116 12.39 -4.11 1.82
N ARG A 117 13.45 -4.53 1.14
CA ARG A 117 13.49 -5.83 0.46
C ARG A 117 13.73 -6.91 1.50
N VAL A 118 12.81 -7.88 1.58
CA VAL A 118 12.97 -8.99 2.52
C VAL A 118 13.66 -10.17 1.86
N ARG A 119 13.06 -10.73 0.80
CA ARG A 119 13.67 -11.84 0.07
C ARG A 119 12.95 -12.12 -1.24
N LEU A 120 13.69 -12.69 -2.17
CA LEU A 120 13.13 -13.26 -3.38
C LEU A 120 12.74 -14.72 -3.11
N LEU A 121 11.53 -15.09 -3.53
CA LEU A 121 11.08 -16.47 -3.60
C LEU A 121 11.19 -16.89 -5.07
N PRO A 122 12.16 -17.75 -5.43
CA PRO A 122 12.34 -18.13 -6.82
C PRO A 122 11.18 -19.00 -7.33
N ALA A 123 10.99 -19.02 -8.63
CA ALA A 123 10.00 -19.90 -9.27
C ALA A 123 10.33 -21.37 -9.00
N ASP A 124 9.30 -22.17 -8.87
CA ASP A 124 9.40 -23.63 -8.75
C ASP A 124 8.43 -24.30 -9.71
N GLU A 125 8.14 -25.60 -9.52
CA GLU A 125 7.26 -26.36 -10.41
C GLU A 125 5.82 -25.84 -10.42
N ASP A 126 5.36 -25.27 -9.30
CA ASP A 126 3.97 -24.89 -9.10
C ASP A 126 3.76 -23.36 -9.06
N ASN A 127 4.81 -22.58 -8.79
CA ASN A 127 4.68 -21.15 -8.50
C ASN A 127 5.68 -20.33 -9.32
N GLU A 128 5.24 -19.18 -9.79
CA GLU A 128 6.11 -18.16 -10.32
C GLU A 128 6.88 -17.46 -9.18
N SER A 129 7.95 -16.76 -9.55
CA SER A 129 8.73 -16.00 -8.59
C SER A 129 7.93 -14.84 -8.01
N CYS A 130 8.19 -14.50 -6.75
CA CYS A 130 7.70 -13.28 -6.13
C CYS A 130 8.74 -12.69 -5.20
N LEU A 131 8.59 -11.43 -4.85
CA LEU A 131 9.55 -10.71 -4.04
C LEU A 131 8.84 -10.15 -2.81
N VAL A 132 9.23 -10.64 -1.63
CA VAL A 132 8.65 -10.20 -0.36
C VAL A 132 9.31 -8.89 0.06
N MET A 133 8.47 -7.92 0.41
CA MET A 133 8.88 -6.58 0.82
C MET A 133 8.18 -6.14 2.09
N GLN A 134 8.65 -5.06 2.68
CA GLN A 134 7.94 -4.34 3.74
C GLN A 134 7.77 -2.89 3.34
N ASP A 135 6.63 -2.31 3.69
CA ASP A 135 6.41 -0.89 3.49
C ASP A 135 7.21 -0.06 4.52
N ILE A 136 7.03 1.25 4.51
CA ILE A 136 7.82 2.15 5.35
C ILE A 136 7.55 2.02 6.85
N GLU A 137 6.52 1.25 7.23
CA GLU A 137 6.25 0.93 8.64
C GLU A 137 6.35 -0.57 8.93
N GLY A 138 6.91 -1.34 8.01
CA GLY A 138 7.17 -2.77 8.23
C GLY A 138 6.04 -3.70 7.86
N ASN A 139 4.97 -3.21 7.24
CA ASN A 139 3.89 -4.08 6.76
C ASN A 139 4.37 -4.88 5.54
N GLU A 140 4.25 -6.20 5.60
CA GLU A 140 4.70 -7.07 4.52
C GLU A 140 3.74 -7.02 3.33
N PHE A 141 4.30 -6.99 2.13
CA PHE A 141 3.59 -7.14 0.88
C PHE A 141 4.51 -7.82 -0.14
N ASP A 142 3.94 -8.33 -1.21
CA ASP A 142 4.70 -9.02 -2.24
C ASP A 142 4.62 -8.25 -3.56
N LEU A 143 5.71 -8.32 -4.32
CA LEU A 143 5.72 -8.01 -5.75
C LEU A 143 5.60 -9.34 -6.50
N ASP A 144 4.59 -9.43 -7.37
CA ASP A 144 4.16 -10.67 -8.00
C ASP A 144 3.88 -10.49 -9.50
#